data_d4f1ceaf5c0374f966104d37a84461e5
#
_entry.id   d4f1ceaf5c0374f966104d37a84461e5
#
_cell.length_a   1.000
_cell.length_b   1.000
_cell.length_c   1.000
_cell.angle_alpha   90.00
_cell.angle_beta   90.00
_cell.angle_gamma   90.00
#
_symmetry.space_group_name_H-M   'P 1'
#
loop_
_entity.id
_entity.type
_entity.pdbx_description
1 polymer ?
#
loop_
_entity_poly.entity_id
_entity_poly.type
_entity_poly.pdbx_seq_one_letter_code
_entity_poly.pdbx_strand_id
1 'polypeptide(L)'
;FWQKIYNIGNGDTCRVTGYETLDAGFALMGARPEQFFKPNWCAARNFHCFWYYDSDVLNDYLQFRTETWESFWKNMAKLNWYFKFGAILPKSFLSKVTIQKLFENSNSPMFWYNNNIDGRITAFYGSREKFEEIGTDWSKFNLFCKNQIKDEQGNLVDYKERKDIKNAKKYLLSHGYDE
;
A
#
# COMPACT_ATOMS: atom_id res chain seq x y z
N PHE A 1 27.82 -14.86 2.00
CA PHE A 1 27.47 -13.49 1.61
C PHE A 1 27.65 -13.25 0.09
N TRP A 2 28.83 -13.53 -0.44
CA TRP A 2 29.13 -13.30 -1.87
C TRP A 2 28.41 -14.32 -2.78
N GLN A 3 28.12 -13.91 -4.01
CA GLN A 3 27.51 -14.72 -5.07
C GLN A 3 26.05 -15.16 -4.77
N LYS A 4 25.36 -14.44 -3.90
CA LYS A 4 23.93 -14.64 -3.60
C LYS A 4 23.13 -13.40 -4.00
N ILE A 5 21.87 -13.59 -4.30
CA ILE A 5 20.89 -12.52 -4.55
C ILE A 5 20.12 -12.30 -3.26
N TYR A 6 20.00 -11.05 -2.85
CA TYR A 6 19.28 -10.68 -1.63
C TYR A 6 18.16 -9.70 -1.95
N ASN A 7 17.02 -9.93 -1.33
CA ASN A 7 15.93 -8.97 -1.34
C ASN A 7 16.14 -7.93 -0.24
N ILE A 8 15.94 -6.66 -0.60
CA ILE A 8 16.10 -5.54 0.34
C ILE A 8 14.72 -5.05 0.76
N GLY A 9 14.48 -5.02 2.05
CA GLY A 9 13.26 -4.48 2.62
C GLY A 9 13.49 -4.01 4.06
N ASN A 10 12.66 -3.06 4.50
CA ASN A 10 12.81 -2.47 5.83
C ASN A 10 12.24 -3.33 6.98
N GLY A 11 11.77 -4.54 6.66
CA GLY A 11 11.29 -5.49 7.66
C GLY A 11 9.93 -5.13 8.27
N ASP A 12 9.56 -5.85 9.32
CA ASP A 12 8.25 -5.76 9.98
C ASP A 12 7.93 -4.36 10.53
N THR A 13 8.93 -3.63 10.97
CA THR A 13 8.75 -2.28 11.53
C THR A 13 8.29 -1.24 10.52
N CYS A 14 8.47 -1.52 9.23
CA CYS A 14 8.03 -0.66 8.13
C CYS A 14 6.90 -1.29 7.30
N ARG A 15 6.32 -2.40 7.77
CA ARG A 15 5.19 -3.02 7.10
C ARG A 15 3.90 -2.28 7.40
N VAL A 16 3.32 -1.69 6.37
CA VAL A 16 2.10 -0.88 6.46
C VAL A 16 1.20 -1.15 5.26
N THR A 17 -0.06 -0.79 5.40
CA THR A 17 -1.01 -0.79 4.28
C THR A 17 -0.86 0.47 3.43
N GLY A 18 -1.35 0.43 2.19
CA GLY A 18 -1.41 1.62 1.33
C GLY A 18 -2.23 2.76 1.98
N TYR A 19 -3.31 2.41 2.71
CA TYR A 19 -4.09 3.40 3.43
C TYR A 19 -3.30 4.07 4.57
N GLU A 20 -2.58 3.30 5.39
CA GLU A 20 -1.74 3.86 6.47
C GLU A 20 -0.66 4.80 5.90
N THR A 21 -0.13 4.50 4.71
CA THR A 21 0.81 5.39 4.02
C THR A 21 0.15 6.70 3.61
N LEU A 22 -1.04 6.64 3.04
CA LEU A 22 -1.81 7.84 2.70
C LEU A 22 -2.19 8.64 3.94
N ASP A 23 -2.69 7.97 5.00
CA ASP A 23 -3.09 8.62 6.24
C ASP A 23 -1.92 9.37 6.89
N ALA A 24 -0.75 8.74 6.98
CA ALA A 24 0.45 9.38 7.51
C ALA A 24 0.89 10.59 6.65
N GLY A 25 0.82 10.47 5.31
CA GLY A 25 1.11 11.58 4.40
C GLY A 25 0.16 12.76 4.55
N PHE A 26 -1.14 12.50 4.64
CA PHE A 26 -2.15 13.54 4.84
C PHE A 26 -2.09 14.15 6.24
N ALA A 27 -1.72 13.37 7.27
CA ALA A 27 -1.53 13.86 8.63
C ALA A 27 -0.49 14.98 8.72
N LEU A 28 0.54 14.98 7.85
CA LEU A 28 1.52 16.09 7.75
C LEU A 28 0.85 17.43 7.41
N MET A 29 -0.26 17.37 6.70
CA MET A 29 -1.06 18.54 6.29
C MET A 29 -2.23 18.81 7.24
N GLY A 30 -2.33 18.11 8.38
CA GLY A 30 -3.47 18.19 9.28
C GLY A 30 -4.79 17.71 8.66
N ALA A 31 -4.70 16.73 7.76
CA ALA A 31 -5.81 16.21 6.99
C ALA A 31 -5.88 14.68 7.06
N ARG A 32 -6.93 14.09 6.45
CA ARG A 32 -7.11 12.65 6.34
C ARG A 32 -7.46 12.25 4.90
N PRO A 33 -7.12 11.02 4.45
CA PRO A 33 -7.41 10.55 3.09
C PRO A 33 -8.88 10.67 2.70
N GLU A 34 -9.81 10.39 3.61
CA GLU A 34 -11.25 10.42 3.36
C GLU A 34 -11.79 11.78 2.93
N GLN A 35 -11.03 12.84 3.23
CA GLN A 35 -11.39 14.21 2.85
C GLN A 35 -11.04 14.52 1.39
N PHE A 36 -10.19 13.70 0.77
CA PHE A 36 -9.65 13.93 -0.57
C PHE A 36 -9.95 12.79 -1.54
N PHE A 37 -10.02 11.55 -1.07
CA PHE A 37 -10.16 10.36 -1.88
C PHE A 37 -11.42 9.58 -1.55
N LYS A 38 -11.91 8.86 -2.54
CA LYS A 38 -12.91 7.80 -2.36
C LYS A 38 -12.24 6.44 -2.54
N PRO A 39 -12.75 5.35 -1.91
CA PRO A 39 -12.15 4.03 -2.05
C PRO A 39 -11.98 3.58 -3.49
N ASN A 40 -12.97 3.77 -4.34
CA ASN A 40 -12.94 3.39 -5.75
C ASN A 40 -11.99 4.23 -6.62
N TRP A 41 -11.39 5.29 -6.07
CA TRP A 41 -10.35 6.06 -6.74
C TRP A 41 -8.96 5.46 -6.54
N CYS A 42 -8.81 4.63 -5.54
CA CYS A 42 -7.56 3.97 -5.23
C CYS A 42 -7.48 2.61 -5.95
N ALA A 43 -6.29 2.19 -6.35
CA ALA A 43 -6.10 0.86 -6.86
C ALA A 43 -6.40 -0.16 -5.76
N ALA A 44 -7.44 -0.99 -5.96
CA ALA A 44 -7.80 -2.03 -5.00
C ALA A 44 -6.80 -3.19 -4.98
N ARG A 45 -5.95 -3.30 -6.03
CA ARG A 45 -4.84 -4.25 -6.11
C ARG A 45 -3.55 -3.47 -6.27
N ASN A 46 -2.70 -3.56 -5.27
CA ASN A 46 -1.35 -3.01 -5.34
C ASN A 46 -0.38 -4.14 -5.66
N PHE A 47 0.43 -3.94 -6.69
CA PHE A 47 1.52 -4.85 -7.09
C PHE A 47 2.90 -4.22 -6.82
N HIS A 48 2.94 -3.08 -6.14
CA HIS A 48 4.17 -2.43 -5.70
C HIS A 48 4.40 -2.68 -4.22
N CYS A 49 5.64 -2.56 -3.78
CA CYS A 49 6.04 -2.64 -2.38
C CYS A 49 5.64 -3.97 -1.74
N PHE A 50 5.94 -5.07 -2.43
CA PHE A 50 5.71 -6.40 -1.91
C PHE A 50 6.52 -6.66 -0.64
N TRP A 51 6.01 -7.58 0.17
CA TRP A 51 6.74 -8.18 1.26
C TRP A 51 7.78 -9.16 0.72
N TYR A 52 9.02 -9.02 1.14
CA TYR A 52 10.09 -9.96 0.87
C TYR A 52 10.36 -10.75 2.12
N TYR A 53 10.08 -12.05 2.05
CA TYR A 53 10.19 -12.95 3.17
C TYR A 53 11.63 -13.11 3.68
N ASP A 54 12.59 -13.09 2.77
CA ASP A 54 14.02 -13.30 2.98
C ASP A 54 14.82 -11.98 3.19
N SER A 55 14.14 -10.86 3.32
CA SER A 55 14.80 -9.55 3.44
C SER A 55 15.58 -9.38 4.76
N ASP A 56 15.34 -10.25 5.76
CA ASP A 56 16.07 -10.23 7.03
C ASP A 56 17.49 -10.74 6.86
N VAL A 57 17.72 -11.71 5.96
CA VAL A 57 19.03 -12.33 5.75
C VAL A 57 20.12 -11.29 5.43
N LEU A 58 19.85 -10.34 4.55
CA LEU A 58 20.82 -9.28 4.26
C LEU A 58 21.00 -8.32 5.43
N ASN A 59 19.93 -8.04 6.16
CA ASN A 59 20.02 -7.18 7.34
C ASN A 59 20.85 -7.80 8.45
N ASP A 60 20.82 -9.11 8.61
CA ASP A 60 21.64 -9.83 9.60
C ASP A 60 23.14 -9.67 9.32
N TYR A 61 23.53 -9.55 8.06
CA TYR A 61 24.91 -9.28 7.67
C TYR A 61 25.31 -7.80 7.78
N LEU A 62 24.44 -6.89 7.32
CA LEU A 62 24.81 -5.50 7.11
C LEU A 62 24.19 -4.52 8.14
N GLN A 63 23.18 -4.96 8.88
CA GLN A 63 22.44 -4.16 9.86
C GLN A 63 22.01 -2.78 9.34
N PHE A 64 21.53 -2.76 8.09
CA PHE A 64 21.22 -1.51 7.37
C PHE A 64 19.87 -0.91 7.79
N ARG A 65 19.01 -1.66 8.50
CA ARG A 65 17.70 -1.18 8.96
C ARG A 65 17.87 -0.31 10.18
N THR A 66 17.94 0.99 9.97
CA THR A 66 18.15 1.99 11.04
C THR A 66 16.89 2.79 11.33
N GLU A 67 15.86 2.70 10.45
CA GLU A 67 14.64 3.48 10.59
C GLU A 67 13.40 2.62 10.77
N THR A 68 12.45 3.14 11.52
CA THR A 68 11.08 2.60 11.64
C THR A 68 10.11 3.46 10.82
N TRP A 69 8.91 2.96 10.60
CA TRP A 69 7.82 3.72 9.98
C TRP A 69 7.56 5.06 10.68
N GLU A 70 7.52 5.05 11.99
CA GLU A 70 7.30 6.24 12.80
C GLU A 70 8.44 7.24 12.67
N SER A 71 9.71 6.76 12.71
CA SER A 71 10.89 7.62 12.58
C SER A 71 10.94 8.26 11.20
N PHE A 72 10.59 7.53 10.15
CA PHE A 72 10.51 8.04 8.78
C PHE A 72 9.54 9.23 8.69
N TRP A 73 8.30 9.06 9.13
CA TRP A 73 7.30 10.13 9.08
C TRP A 73 7.64 11.32 9.98
N LYS A 74 8.26 11.06 11.14
CA LYS A 74 8.78 12.14 12.00
C LYS A 74 9.85 12.97 11.31
N ASN A 75 10.73 12.34 10.56
CA ASN A 75 11.74 13.02 9.78
C ASN A 75 11.11 13.78 8.58
N MET A 76 10.16 13.16 7.87
CA MET A 76 9.40 13.82 6.81
C MET A 76 8.66 15.07 7.30
N ALA A 77 8.07 15.03 8.50
CA ALA A 77 7.41 16.19 9.11
C ALA A 77 8.38 17.35 9.39
N LYS A 78 9.62 17.06 9.76
CA LYS A 78 10.65 18.09 9.97
C LYS A 78 11.11 18.74 8.66
N LEU A 79 11.34 17.92 7.62
CA LEU A 79 11.82 18.37 6.32
C LEU A 79 10.77 19.21 5.58
N ASN A 80 9.51 18.87 5.75
CA ASN A 80 8.40 19.45 4.99
C ASN A 80 7.46 20.28 5.88
N TRP A 81 8.02 21.09 6.78
CA TRP A 81 7.27 21.91 7.73
C TRP A 81 6.21 22.81 7.07
N TYR A 82 6.42 23.22 5.82
CA TYR A 82 5.50 24.06 5.05
C TYR A 82 4.21 23.33 4.64
N PHE A 83 4.15 22.00 4.68
CA PHE A 83 2.91 21.27 4.41
C PHE A 83 1.79 21.61 5.39
N LYS A 84 2.13 22.07 6.59
CA LYS A 84 1.14 22.57 7.56
C LYS A 84 0.31 23.72 7.02
N PHE A 85 0.84 24.52 6.10
CA PHE A 85 0.08 25.57 5.45
C PHE A 85 -0.95 25.04 4.44
N GLY A 86 -0.81 23.84 3.96
CA GLY A 86 -1.83 23.18 3.14
C GLY A 86 -3.17 23.00 3.86
N ALA A 87 -3.13 22.92 5.19
CA ALA A 87 -4.35 22.83 6.00
C ALA A 87 -5.26 24.09 5.93
N ILE A 88 -4.71 25.23 5.51
CA ILE A 88 -5.42 26.51 5.40
C ILE A 88 -6.29 26.56 4.15
N LEU A 89 -5.93 25.79 3.11
CA LEU A 89 -6.65 25.78 1.85
C LEU A 89 -7.93 24.92 1.93
N PRO A 90 -9.03 25.34 1.25
CA PRO A 90 -10.24 24.54 1.18
C PRO A 90 -9.94 23.15 0.59
N LYS A 91 -10.28 22.09 1.33
CA LYS A 91 -9.97 20.69 0.95
C LYS A 91 -10.61 20.30 -0.38
N SER A 92 -11.82 20.80 -0.66
CA SER A 92 -12.50 20.60 -1.94
C SER A 92 -11.75 21.22 -3.12
N PHE A 93 -11.12 22.37 -2.92
CA PHE A 93 -10.29 23.00 -3.95
C PHE A 93 -9.03 22.19 -4.21
N LEU A 94 -8.32 21.76 -3.16
CA LEU A 94 -7.13 20.92 -3.28
C LEU A 94 -7.46 19.60 -3.98
N SER A 95 -8.54 18.92 -3.57
CA SER A 95 -8.98 17.68 -4.22
C SER A 95 -9.24 17.87 -5.72
N LYS A 96 -9.93 18.96 -6.09
CA LYS A 96 -10.25 19.26 -7.49
C LYS A 96 -9.00 19.55 -8.33
N VAL A 97 -8.05 20.31 -7.79
CA VAL A 97 -6.87 20.76 -8.55
C VAL A 97 -5.80 19.70 -8.65
N THR A 98 -5.66 18.84 -7.64
CA THR A 98 -4.60 17.82 -7.58
C THR A 98 -5.09 16.43 -7.91
N ILE A 99 -6.06 15.94 -7.15
CA ILE A 99 -6.47 14.53 -7.21
C ILE A 99 -7.32 14.22 -8.44
N GLN A 100 -8.31 15.08 -8.74
CA GLN A 100 -9.21 14.82 -9.87
C GLN A 100 -8.50 14.88 -11.22
N LYS A 101 -7.41 15.63 -11.34
CA LYS A 101 -6.57 15.62 -12.53
C LYS A 101 -5.89 14.27 -12.80
N LEU A 102 -5.67 13.47 -11.76
CA LEU A 102 -5.13 12.12 -11.93
C LEU A 102 -6.09 11.20 -12.69
N PHE A 103 -7.39 11.52 -12.71
CA PHE A 103 -8.41 10.74 -13.46
C PHE A 103 -8.33 10.95 -14.97
N GLU A 104 -7.65 11.99 -15.43
CA GLU A 104 -7.37 12.21 -16.84
C GLU A 104 -6.23 11.32 -17.36
N ASN A 105 -5.47 10.72 -16.44
CA ASN A 105 -4.39 9.82 -16.80
C ASN A 105 -4.95 8.47 -17.29
N SER A 106 -4.52 8.04 -18.48
CA SER A 106 -4.95 6.79 -19.12
C SER A 106 -4.64 5.51 -18.32
N ASN A 107 -3.82 5.58 -17.28
CA ASN A 107 -3.52 4.49 -16.35
C ASN A 107 -4.36 4.53 -15.08
N SER A 108 -5.24 5.51 -14.93
CA SER A 108 -6.14 5.61 -13.78
C SER A 108 -7.35 4.67 -13.92
N PRO A 109 -7.72 3.91 -12.87
CA PRO A 109 -8.95 3.13 -12.87
C PRO A 109 -10.20 3.97 -13.16
N MET A 110 -10.25 5.21 -12.67
CA MET A 110 -11.36 6.11 -12.95
C MET A 110 -11.41 6.56 -14.41
N PHE A 111 -10.24 6.72 -15.07
CA PHE A 111 -10.21 6.96 -16.50
C PHE A 111 -10.81 5.79 -17.27
N TRP A 112 -10.44 4.55 -16.92
CA TRP A 112 -10.99 3.35 -17.58
C TRP A 112 -12.50 3.24 -17.39
N TYR A 113 -12.96 3.47 -16.16
CA TYR A 113 -14.37 3.41 -15.82
C TYR A 113 -15.20 4.46 -16.60
N ASN A 114 -14.75 5.71 -16.59
CA ASN A 114 -15.44 6.83 -17.21
C ASN A 114 -15.45 6.76 -18.76
N ASN A 115 -14.44 6.11 -19.35
CA ASN A 115 -14.30 5.96 -20.79
C ASN A 115 -14.71 4.57 -21.29
N ASN A 116 -15.36 3.74 -20.45
CA ASN A 116 -15.85 2.39 -20.80
C ASN A 116 -14.75 1.48 -21.36
N ILE A 117 -13.53 1.56 -20.78
CA ILE A 117 -12.42 0.67 -21.13
C ILE A 117 -12.54 -0.62 -20.32
N ASP A 118 -13.61 -1.38 -20.58
CA ASP A 118 -14.01 -2.53 -19.76
C ASP A 118 -12.97 -3.66 -19.76
N GLY A 119 -12.18 -3.80 -20.83
CA GLY A 119 -11.10 -4.77 -20.87
C GLY A 119 -10.05 -4.57 -19.76
N ARG A 120 -9.70 -3.32 -19.45
CA ARG A 120 -8.79 -3.02 -18.32
C ARG A 120 -9.48 -3.20 -16.97
N ILE A 121 -10.73 -2.74 -16.85
CA ILE A 121 -11.51 -2.96 -15.61
C ILE A 121 -11.62 -4.46 -15.32
N THR A 122 -11.96 -5.27 -16.30
CA THR A 122 -12.06 -6.73 -16.14
C THR A 122 -10.73 -7.37 -15.77
N ALA A 123 -9.63 -6.95 -16.41
CA ALA A 123 -8.30 -7.49 -16.12
C ALA A 123 -7.85 -7.22 -14.67
N PHE A 124 -8.19 -6.04 -14.11
CA PHE A 124 -7.76 -5.65 -12.76
C PHE A 124 -8.75 -6.02 -11.66
N TYR A 125 -10.05 -5.97 -11.95
CA TYR A 125 -11.10 -6.11 -10.94
C TYR A 125 -12.00 -7.33 -11.17
N GLY A 126 -11.86 -8.01 -12.29
CA GLY A 126 -12.65 -9.18 -12.66
C GLY A 126 -13.92 -8.84 -13.45
N SER A 127 -14.61 -7.76 -13.11
CA SER A 127 -15.74 -7.21 -13.87
C SER A 127 -16.00 -5.75 -13.50
N ARG A 128 -16.88 -5.09 -14.25
CA ARG A 128 -17.32 -3.71 -13.96
C ARG A 128 -18.13 -3.65 -12.67
N GLU A 129 -19.01 -4.63 -12.45
CA GLU A 129 -19.83 -4.74 -11.25
C GLU A 129 -18.95 -4.87 -9.99
N LYS A 130 -17.91 -5.70 -10.04
CA LYS A 130 -16.95 -5.83 -8.94
C LYS A 130 -16.16 -4.56 -8.65
N PHE A 131 -15.90 -3.75 -9.67
CA PHE A 131 -15.33 -2.42 -9.46
C PHE A 131 -16.31 -1.48 -8.76
N GLU A 132 -17.59 -1.50 -9.17
CA GLU A 132 -18.64 -0.68 -8.56
C GLU A 132 -18.94 -1.08 -7.11
N GLU A 133 -18.79 -2.36 -6.76
CA GLU A 133 -18.92 -2.87 -5.37
C GLU A 133 -17.91 -2.23 -4.40
N ILE A 134 -16.77 -1.72 -4.88
CA ILE A 134 -15.80 -1.01 -4.01
C ILE A 134 -16.47 0.21 -3.38
N GLY A 135 -17.35 0.88 -4.12
CA GLY A 135 -18.12 2.01 -3.62
C GLY A 135 -17.31 3.26 -3.36
N THR A 136 -17.94 4.23 -2.72
CA THR A 136 -17.38 5.56 -2.48
C THR A 136 -17.28 5.92 -1.00
N ASP A 137 -17.68 5.03 -0.13
CA ASP A 137 -17.81 5.25 1.31
C ASP A 137 -16.76 4.46 2.08
N TRP A 138 -15.81 5.17 2.68
CA TRP A 138 -14.75 4.58 3.48
C TRP A 138 -15.26 3.82 4.70
N SER A 139 -16.41 4.18 5.25
CA SER A 139 -16.99 3.47 6.42
C SER A 139 -17.42 2.04 6.09
N LYS A 140 -17.67 1.78 4.81
CA LYS A 140 -18.04 0.46 4.28
C LYS A 140 -16.88 -0.28 3.66
N PHE A 141 -15.73 0.37 3.51
CA PHE A 141 -14.54 -0.23 2.95
C PHE A 141 -13.77 -1.00 4.02
N ASN A 142 -13.57 -2.28 3.79
CA ASN A 142 -12.85 -3.13 4.74
C ASN A 142 -11.34 -2.92 4.60
N LEU A 143 -10.79 -2.08 5.48
CA LEU A 143 -9.36 -1.82 5.56
C LEU A 143 -8.67 -2.95 6.32
N PHE A 144 -7.58 -3.45 5.77
CA PHE A 144 -6.74 -4.42 6.45
C PHE A 144 -5.86 -3.75 7.51
N CYS A 145 -5.72 -4.38 8.66
CA CYS A 145 -4.63 -4.07 9.56
C CYS A 145 -3.30 -4.49 8.94
N LYS A 146 -2.19 -3.82 9.29
CA LYS A 146 -0.86 -4.08 8.73
C LYS A 146 -0.37 -5.53 8.87
N ASN A 147 -0.87 -6.26 9.85
CA ASN A 147 -0.51 -7.66 10.10
C ASN A 147 -1.53 -8.66 9.55
N GLN A 148 -2.55 -8.21 8.84
CA GLN A 148 -3.61 -9.05 8.33
C GLN A 148 -3.61 -9.11 6.81
N ILE A 149 -3.92 -10.27 6.28
CA ILE A 149 -4.14 -10.55 4.86
C ILE A 149 -5.37 -11.43 4.72
N LYS A 150 -5.97 -11.47 3.54
CA LYS A 150 -7.02 -12.45 3.25
C LYS A 150 -6.40 -13.80 2.91
N ASP A 151 -6.95 -14.87 3.49
CA ASP A 151 -6.69 -16.23 3.06
C ASP A 151 -7.44 -16.55 1.74
N GLU A 152 -7.32 -17.78 1.25
CA GLU A 152 -7.99 -18.25 0.04
C GLU A 152 -9.53 -18.22 0.15
N GLN A 153 -10.06 -18.30 1.37
CA GLN A 153 -11.47 -18.24 1.69
C GLN A 153 -11.99 -16.81 1.93
N GLY A 154 -11.08 -15.80 1.88
CA GLY A 154 -11.41 -14.41 2.10
C GLY A 154 -11.43 -13.96 3.57
N ASN A 155 -11.06 -14.81 4.54
CA ASN A 155 -10.98 -14.44 5.94
C ASN A 155 -9.73 -13.62 6.23
N LEU A 156 -9.81 -12.68 7.18
CA LEU A 156 -8.66 -11.95 7.68
C LEU A 156 -7.84 -12.82 8.63
N VAL A 157 -6.60 -13.09 8.26
CA VAL A 157 -5.65 -13.89 9.05
C VAL A 157 -4.35 -13.12 9.25
N ASP A 158 -3.60 -13.45 10.31
CA ASP A 158 -2.23 -12.96 10.43
C ASP A 158 -1.41 -13.49 9.25
N TYR A 159 -0.63 -12.62 8.60
CA TYR A 159 0.14 -13.02 7.42
C TYR A 159 1.14 -14.13 7.69
N LYS A 160 1.63 -14.24 8.93
CA LYS A 160 2.56 -15.31 9.35
C LYS A 160 1.89 -16.68 9.40
N GLU A 161 0.57 -16.71 9.49
CA GLU A 161 -0.21 -17.95 9.56
C GLU A 161 -0.59 -18.52 8.18
N ARG A 162 -0.39 -17.76 7.11
CA ARG A 162 -0.68 -18.27 5.76
C ARG A 162 0.19 -19.46 5.37
N LYS A 163 -0.46 -20.50 4.85
CA LYS A 163 0.21 -21.73 4.42
C LYS A 163 1.22 -21.54 3.29
N ASP A 164 0.91 -20.66 2.34
CA ASP A 164 1.81 -20.33 1.23
C ASP A 164 3.10 -19.66 1.71
N ILE A 165 3.03 -18.78 2.71
CA ILE A 165 4.21 -18.15 3.33
C ILE A 165 5.01 -19.20 4.11
N LYS A 166 4.35 -20.04 4.90
CA LYS A 166 5.01 -21.15 5.62
C LYS A 166 5.65 -22.16 4.65
N ASN A 167 4.98 -22.46 3.54
CA ASN A 167 5.49 -23.35 2.51
C ASN A 167 6.66 -22.74 1.73
N ALA A 168 6.61 -21.43 1.43
CA ALA A 168 7.71 -20.73 0.78
C ALA A 168 8.98 -20.77 1.65
N LYS A 169 8.86 -20.53 2.94
CA LYS A 169 9.98 -20.70 3.89
C LYS A 169 10.56 -22.11 3.85
N LYS A 170 9.69 -23.12 3.97
CA LYS A 170 10.12 -24.54 3.93
C LYS A 170 10.81 -24.88 2.62
N TYR A 171 10.29 -24.38 1.50
CA TYR A 171 10.88 -24.57 0.18
C TYR A 171 12.29 -23.94 0.09
N LEU A 172 12.44 -22.71 0.53
CA LEU A 172 13.72 -22.00 0.51
C LEU A 172 14.77 -22.72 1.36
N LEU A 173 14.43 -23.09 2.59
CA LEU A 173 15.33 -23.84 3.48
C LEU A 173 15.74 -25.19 2.89
N SER A 174 14.81 -25.93 2.25
CA SER A 174 15.11 -27.23 1.63
C SER A 174 16.02 -27.14 0.39
N HIS A 175 16.16 -25.94 -0.19
CA HIS A 175 17.01 -25.70 -1.36
C HIS A 175 18.30 -24.94 -1.01
N GLY A 176 18.70 -24.93 0.26
CA GLY A 176 19.95 -24.35 0.71
C GLY A 176 19.98 -22.82 0.79
N TYR A 177 18.83 -22.19 0.81
CA TYR A 177 18.69 -20.79 1.20
C TYR A 177 18.57 -20.76 2.73
N ASP A 178 19.72 -20.71 3.40
CA ASP A 178 19.79 -20.63 4.86
C ASP A 178 19.14 -19.36 5.39
N GLU A 179 18.64 -19.46 6.62
CA GLU A 179 18.14 -18.32 7.41
C GLU A 179 19.18 -17.24 7.59
#